data_743b02b6fe212833eb33e09a141c99d0
#
_entry.id   743b02b6fe212833eb33e09a141c99d0
#
_cell.length_a   1.000
_cell.length_b   1.000
_cell.length_c   1.000
_cell.angle_alpha   90.00
_cell.angle_beta   90.00
_cell.angle_gamma   90.00
#
_symmetry.space_group_name_H-M   'P 1'
#
loop_
_entity.id
_entity.type
_entity.pdbx_description
1 polymer ?
#
loop_
_entity_poly.entity_id
_entity_poly.type
_entity_poly.pdbx_seq_one_letter_code
_entity_poly.pdbx_strand_id
1 'polypeptide(L)'
;MPDDTYVLDLTVTGADLVTINDDGHGSDTISVQGVYAKTVEISLSSSAMGGQTLSASGYYYDQNDYGHRLLIKGLIENAFGSNGHDFIQGNEFANRLTGDAAFSGPGAADTIWGGMGGDTVHGGSGADEIFGDADDDLLFGDIGDDAIAGGSGRDTLEGGAGADTLNGGGTLGDMLSYAGSAAGIRITLASGALVTGAGGDAAGDQVLGFSAVTGSARRDIITDADKSTLAGRANANAFLGGGGGDLLKLGGGNDTGLGGNGNDLIFGEVGDDVLIGCLGNDGLSGGQGMDALTGGAGADRFVFGSAADSSAAFALQDVITDFDRANGDRIDLSAIDADAALGGNQAFHLITTAFQGIGGELRLVAQGGNLKVMGDIDGDLRADFAILLLEITVLAASDFIL
;
A
#
# COMPACT_ATOMS: atom_id res chain seq x y z
N MET A 1 32.76 3.20 25.30
CA MET A 1 33.52 4.47 25.20
C MET A 1 32.57 5.55 24.73
N PRO A 2 32.83 6.83 24.90
CA PRO A 2 31.92 7.84 24.41
C PRO A 2 31.89 7.84 22.86
N ASP A 3 30.77 8.25 22.32
CA ASP A 3 30.60 8.47 20.88
C ASP A 3 31.55 9.58 20.44
N ASP A 4 32.32 9.33 19.41
CA ASP A 4 33.27 10.30 18.88
C ASP A 4 32.65 11.08 17.71
N THR A 5 32.90 12.37 17.65
CA THR A 5 32.46 13.22 16.55
C THR A 5 33.68 13.70 15.78
N TYR A 6 33.83 13.25 14.55
CA TYR A 6 34.90 13.69 13.66
C TYR A 6 34.37 14.83 12.78
N VAL A 7 34.94 16.01 12.92
CA VAL A 7 34.62 17.16 12.06
C VAL A 7 35.77 17.32 11.07
N LEU A 8 35.49 17.08 9.81
CA LEU A 8 36.47 17.30 8.74
C LEU A 8 36.21 18.64 8.11
N ASP A 9 37.15 19.58 8.31
CA ASP A 9 37.18 20.85 7.61
C ASP A 9 38.01 20.71 6.33
N LEU A 10 37.34 20.52 5.19
CA LEU A 10 37.93 20.30 3.89
C LEU A 10 38.15 21.64 3.14
N THR A 11 38.63 22.67 3.80
CA THR A 11 38.98 23.95 3.16
C THR A 11 40.17 23.86 2.21
N VAL A 12 40.74 22.67 2.01
CA VAL A 12 41.92 22.44 1.18
C VAL A 12 41.53 22.16 -0.26
N THR A 13 41.97 23.02 -1.15
CA THR A 13 41.83 22.86 -2.59
C THR A 13 42.61 21.61 -3.09
N GLY A 14 41.89 20.54 -3.47
CA GLY A 14 42.43 19.54 -4.40
C GLY A 14 42.77 18.18 -3.85
N ALA A 15 42.21 17.73 -2.78
CA ALA A 15 42.38 16.34 -2.43
C ALA A 15 41.06 15.62 -2.21
N ASP A 16 41.15 14.67 -2.36
CA ASP A 16 40.56 13.69 -3.08
C ASP A 16 40.20 12.41 -2.30
N LEU A 17 40.83 12.05 -1.27
CA LEU A 17 40.55 10.91 -0.44
C LEU A 17 40.85 11.20 1.03
N VAL A 18 39.84 11.17 1.87
CA VAL A 18 39.99 11.22 3.32
C VAL A 18 39.76 9.84 3.88
N THR A 19 40.75 9.29 4.54
CA THR A 19 40.64 8.01 5.23
C THR A 19 40.56 8.26 6.72
N ILE A 20 39.46 7.88 7.34
CA ILE A 20 39.29 7.91 8.80
C ILE A 20 39.44 6.47 9.29
N ASN A 21 40.37 6.28 10.21
CA ASN A 21 40.51 5.02 10.92
C ASN A 21 39.88 5.17 12.29
N ASP A 22 38.68 4.66 12.43
CA ASP A 22 37.96 4.55 13.69
C ASP A 22 38.29 3.24 14.40
N ASP A 23 38.25 3.24 15.73
CA ASP A 23 38.54 2.05 16.53
C ASP A 23 37.33 1.10 16.68
N GLY A 24 36.18 1.51 16.18
CA GLY A 24 35.00 0.66 16.08
C GLY A 24 34.18 0.55 17.34
N HIS A 25 34.22 1.51 18.23
CA HIS A 25 33.46 1.53 19.46
C HIS A 25 32.62 2.79 19.63
N GLY A 26 31.31 2.69 19.58
CA GLY A 26 30.36 3.78 19.80
C GLY A 26 29.51 4.06 18.55
N SER A 27 28.64 5.05 18.67
CA SER A 27 27.92 5.63 17.53
C SER A 27 28.66 6.88 17.10
N ASP A 28 29.43 6.79 16.02
CA ASP A 28 30.30 7.88 15.61
C ASP A 28 29.65 8.72 14.52
N THR A 29 29.85 10.02 14.60
CA THR A 29 29.36 10.97 13.60
C THR A 29 30.53 11.57 12.86
N ILE A 30 30.53 11.46 11.54
CA ILE A 30 31.48 12.14 10.69
C ILE A 30 30.75 13.30 10.02
N SER A 31 31.18 14.51 10.29
CA SER A 31 30.68 15.73 9.65
C SER A 31 31.72 16.29 8.71
N VAL A 32 31.40 16.41 7.44
CA VAL A 32 32.24 17.06 6.44
C VAL A 32 31.79 18.49 6.30
N GLN A 33 32.68 19.42 6.67
CA GLN A 33 32.42 20.88 6.57
C GLN A 33 33.44 21.51 5.64
N GLY A 34 32.99 22.40 4.76
CA GLY A 34 33.86 23.20 3.89
C GLY A 34 33.70 22.93 2.39
N VAL A 35 34.17 23.84 1.60
CA VAL A 35 33.59 24.25 0.32
C VAL A 35 34.28 23.69 -0.94
N TYR A 36 35.19 22.79 -0.97
CA TYR A 36 35.97 22.56 -2.20
C TYR A 36 36.35 21.08 -2.51
N ALA A 37 35.68 20.09 -1.96
CA ALA A 37 35.99 18.71 -2.32
C ALA A 37 35.11 18.25 -3.49
N LYS A 38 35.75 17.80 -4.54
CA LYS A 38 35.02 17.20 -5.70
C LYS A 38 34.45 15.82 -5.41
N THR A 39 35.03 15.11 -4.47
CA THR A 39 34.60 13.78 -4.05
C THR A 39 35.15 13.53 -2.65
N VAL A 40 34.29 13.13 -1.75
CA VAL A 40 34.67 12.64 -0.44
C VAL A 40 34.41 11.15 -0.39
N GLU A 41 35.45 10.34 -0.31
CA GLU A 41 35.34 8.90 -0.07
C GLU A 41 35.77 8.63 1.36
N ILE A 42 34.84 8.12 2.17
CA ILE A 42 35.10 7.76 3.56
C ILE A 42 35.01 6.26 3.68
N SER A 43 36.11 5.63 4.13
CA SER A 43 36.15 4.20 4.38
C SER A 43 36.48 3.98 5.85
N LEU A 44 35.60 3.28 6.57
CA LEU A 44 35.82 2.89 7.94
C LEU A 44 36.21 1.40 8.01
N SER A 45 37.07 1.04 8.96
CA SER A 45 37.50 -0.33 9.12
C SER A 45 36.41 -1.19 9.75
N SER A 46 36.27 -2.42 9.27
CA SER A 46 35.16 -3.35 9.50
C SER A 46 35.03 -3.97 10.90
N SER A 47 35.47 -3.35 11.96
CA SER A 47 35.46 -3.97 13.30
C SER A 47 34.48 -3.35 14.30
N ALA A 48 33.70 -2.37 13.90
CA ALA A 48 32.79 -1.65 14.79
C ALA A 48 31.37 -2.21 14.77
N MET A 49 30.80 -2.51 15.92
CA MET A 49 29.38 -2.69 16.13
C MET A 49 28.81 -1.42 16.79
N GLY A 50 28.20 -0.54 16.04
CA GLY A 50 27.53 0.66 16.54
C GLY A 50 27.08 1.55 15.40
N GLY A 51 25.94 2.23 15.55
CA GLY A 51 25.37 3.10 14.52
C GLY A 51 26.30 4.29 14.21
N GLN A 52 26.81 4.34 13.00
CA GLN A 52 27.72 5.41 12.53
C GLN A 52 26.97 6.34 11.58
N THR A 53 27.21 7.64 11.70
CA THR A 53 26.55 8.66 10.90
C THR A 53 27.55 9.50 10.15
N LEU A 54 27.33 9.63 8.83
CA LEU A 54 28.08 10.53 7.98
C LEU A 54 27.20 11.73 7.62
N SER A 55 27.66 12.93 7.84
CA SER A 55 26.96 14.15 7.42
C SER A 55 27.88 15.08 6.65
N ALA A 56 27.40 15.61 5.53
CA ALA A 56 28.04 16.70 4.82
C ALA A 56 27.22 17.98 5.04
N SER A 57 27.83 19.04 5.58
CA SER A 57 27.18 20.32 5.75
C SER A 57 28.02 21.44 5.13
N GLY A 58 27.47 22.13 4.15
CA GLY A 58 28.11 23.30 3.54
C GLY A 58 27.20 23.94 2.50
N TYR A 59 27.02 25.26 2.60
CA TYR A 59 26.42 26.04 1.50
C TYR A 59 27.49 26.24 0.42
N TYR A 60 27.26 25.68 -0.77
CA TYR A 60 28.10 26.04 -1.91
C TYR A 60 27.26 26.40 -3.13
N TYR A 61 27.52 27.59 -3.65
CA TYR A 61 27.06 28.06 -4.94
C TYR A 61 28.24 27.98 -5.89
N ASP A 62 28.39 26.89 -6.60
CA ASP A 62 29.29 26.81 -7.74
C ASP A 62 28.51 26.91 -9.05
N GLN A 63 28.94 27.85 -9.89
CA GLN A 63 28.34 28.05 -11.22
C GLN A 63 28.68 26.92 -12.22
N ASN A 64 29.31 25.83 -11.76
CA ASN A 64 29.79 24.74 -12.59
C ASN A 64 29.23 23.36 -12.26
N ASP A 65 28.19 23.27 -11.41
CA ASP A 65 27.37 22.08 -11.24
C ASP A 65 28.13 20.79 -10.85
N TYR A 66 28.97 20.86 -9.82
CA TYR A 66 29.64 19.70 -9.25
C TYR A 66 29.16 19.46 -7.82
N GLY A 67 28.24 18.48 -7.65
CA GLY A 67 27.77 18.03 -6.35
C GLY A 67 28.80 17.28 -5.52
N HIS A 68 28.49 17.05 -4.27
CA HIS A 68 29.30 16.21 -3.40
C HIS A 68 29.07 14.72 -3.74
N ARG A 69 30.11 13.95 -3.70
CA ARG A 69 30.01 12.50 -3.87
C ARG A 69 30.36 11.81 -2.55
N LEU A 70 29.37 11.17 -1.95
CA LEU A 70 29.50 10.37 -0.75
C LEU A 70 29.45 8.89 -1.11
N LEU A 71 30.54 8.18 -0.87
CA LEU A 71 30.62 6.74 -1.04
C LEU A 71 30.80 6.10 0.32
N ILE A 72 29.79 5.35 0.75
CA ILE A 72 29.80 4.70 2.05
C ILE A 72 30.46 3.34 1.92
N LYS A 73 31.50 3.09 2.73
CA LYS A 73 32.17 1.81 2.82
C LYS A 73 32.33 1.38 4.27
N GLY A 74 32.16 0.07 4.52
CA GLY A 74 32.25 -0.49 5.87
C GLY A 74 30.93 -0.44 6.62
N LEU A 75 30.95 -0.21 7.92
CA LEU A 75 29.76 -0.29 8.80
C LEU A 75 29.07 1.06 9.01
N ILE A 76 29.15 2.01 8.06
CA ILE A 76 28.39 3.27 8.16
C ILE A 76 26.94 2.97 7.86
N GLU A 77 26.06 3.32 8.78
CA GLU A 77 24.61 3.10 8.67
C GLU A 77 23.86 4.33 8.14
N ASN A 78 24.42 5.54 8.33
CA ASN A 78 23.70 6.76 7.99
C ASN A 78 24.56 7.75 7.20
N ALA A 79 23.99 8.37 6.17
CA ALA A 79 24.62 9.47 5.44
C ALA A 79 23.62 10.59 5.17
N PHE A 80 24.11 11.81 5.28
CA PHE A 80 23.35 13.04 4.99
C PHE A 80 24.14 13.88 4.00
N GLY A 81 23.50 14.20 2.89
CA GLY A 81 24.01 15.14 1.91
C GLY A 81 23.90 16.61 2.36
N SER A 82 23.99 17.49 1.42
CA SER A 82 23.89 18.94 1.61
C SER A 82 22.62 19.46 0.90
N ASN A 83 22.48 20.76 0.75
CA ASN A 83 21.43 21.35 -0.09
C ASN A 83 21.86 21.51 -1.58
N GLY A 84 22.96 20.90 -1.98
CA GLY A 84 23.48 20.92 -3.35
C GLY A 84 23.35 19.55 -3.97
N HIS A 85 23.59 19.40 -5.26
CA HIS A 85 23.57 18.09 -5.91
C HIS A 85 24.52 17.11 -5.25
N ASP A 86 24.02 16.06 -4.67
CA ASP A 86 24.78 15.03 -3.99
C ASP A 86 24.68 13.68 -4.72
N PHE A 87 25.77 12.91 -4.65
CA PHE A 87 25.80 11.51 -5.04
C PHE A 87 26.05 10.68 -3.79
N ILE A 88 25.07 9.91 -3.35
CA ILE A 88 25.15 9.10 -2.14
C ILE A 88 25.05 7.64 -2.54
N GLN A 89 26.01 6.84 -2.12
CA GLN A 89 25.99 5.40 -2.35
C GLN A 89 26.12 4.67 -1.02
N GLY A 90 25.12 3.88 -0.67
CA GLY A 90 25.10 2.98 0.46
C GLY A 90 26.05 1.79 0.30
N ASN A 91 25.93 0.81 1.15
CA ASN A 91 26.81 -0.35 1.22
C ASN A 91 26.01 -1.68 1.22
N GLU A 92 26.52 -2.70 1.88
CA GLU A 92 25.91 -4.04 1.97
C GLU A 92 25.04 -4.23 3.22
N PHE A 93 24.79 -3.18 4.00
CA PHE A 93 23.99 -3.20 5.23
C PHE A 93 22.84 -2.20 5.13
N ALA A 94 21.85 -2.33 6.02
CA ALA A 94 20.75 -1.39 6.12
C ALA A 94 21.26 0.03 6.43
N ASN A 95 20.97 0.98 5.53
CA ASN A 95 21.41 2.36 5.62
C ASN A 95 20.22 3.31 5.85
N ARG A 96 20.51 4.48 6.40
CA ARG A 96 19.63 5.64 6.34
C ARG A 96 20.31 6.76 5.57
N LEU A 97 19.80 7.06 4.39
CA LEU A 97 20.40 8.02 3.46
C LEU A 97 19.46 9.19 3.26
N THR A 98 20.01 10.40 3.23
CA THR A 98 19.21 11.60 3.03
C THR A 98 19.97 12.53 2.10
N GLY A 99 19.37 12.97 0.99
CA GLY A 99 19.98 13.88 0.03
C GLY A 99 20.20 15.24 0.63
N ASP A 100 19.14 15.87 1.09
CA ASP A 100 19.20 17.21 1.69
C ASP A 100 19.26 17.18 3.22
N ALA A 101 20.19 17.93 3.80
CA ALA A 101 20.29 18.09 5.25
C ALA A 101 19.12 18.86 5.89
N ALA A 102 18.32 19.56 5.11
CA ALA A 102 17.14 20.31 5.57
C ALA A 102 16.02 20.24 4.53
N PHE A 103 14.87 19.72 4.94
CA PHE A 103 13.64 19.61 4.12
C PHE A 103 12.95 20.98 3.86
N SER A 104 13.65 22.09 3.94
CA SER A 104 13.06 23.43 3.81
C SER A 104 13.95 24.36 3.01
N GLY A 105 13.68 24.45 1.74
CA GLY A 105 14.39 25.35 0.82
C GLY A 105 14.35 24.78 -0.60
N PRO A 106 14.81 25.53 -1.60
CA PRO A 106 15.07 24.93 -2.89
C PRO A 106 16.29 24.00 -2.72
N GLY A 107 16.05 22.69 -2.68
CA GLY A 107 17.08 21.68 -2.81
C GLY A 107 17.55 21.53 -4.24
N ALA A 108 18.56 20.75 -4.45
CA ALA A 108 19.06 20.40 -5.76
C ALA A 108 18.78 18.91 -6.03
N ALA A 109 18.80 18.52 -7.26
CA ALA A 109 18.57 17.12 -7.66
C ALA A 109 19.71 16.23 -7.18
N ASP A 110 19.41 15.22 -6.39
CA ASP A 110 20.36 14.26 -5.84
C ASP A 110 20.29 12.92 -6.55
N THR A 111 21.34 12.12 -6.44
CA THR A 111 21.32 10.73 -6.91
C THR A 111 21.76 9.81 -5.76
N ILE A 112 20.88 8.90 -5.37
CA ILE A 112 21.06 8.09 -4.16
C ILE A 112 20.86 6.61 -4.52
N TRP A 113 21.82 5.77 -4.11
CA TRP A 113 21.76 4.31 -4.18
C TRP A 113 21.77 3.73 -2.78
N GLY A 114 20.77 2.91 -2.41
CA GLY A 114 20.74 2.16 -1.15
C GLY A 114 21.82 1.09 -1.10
N GLY A 115 21.77 0.18 -2.02
CA GLY A 115 22.73 -0.92 -2.14
C GLY A 115 22.12 -2.28 -1.79
N MET A 116 22.74 -3.01 -0.85
CA MET A 116 22.13 -4.19 -0.26
C MET A 116 21.64 -3.85 1.16
N GLY A 117 20.69 -4.65 1.66
CA GLY A 117 20.11 -4.42 2.99
C GLY A 117 18.89 -3.51 2.92
N GLY A 118 17.99 -3.63 3.88
CA GLY A 118 16.77 -2.83 3.89
C GLY A 118 17.03 -1.37 4.25
N ASP A 119 17.06 -0.51 3.24
CA ASP A 119 17.46 0.88 3.35
C ASP A 119 16.27 1.82 3.63
N THR A 120 16.57 2.95 4.24
CA THR A 120 15.63 4.07 4.34
C THR A 120 16.25 5.27 3.66
N VAL A 121 15.63 5.74 2.57
CA VAL A 121 16.17 6.82 1.75
C VAL A 121 15.17 7.98 1.68
N HIS A 122 15.68 9.18 1.85
CA HIS A 122 14.98 10.44 1.62
C HIS A 122 15.72 11.27 0.57
N GLY A 123 15.04 11.66 -0.53
CA GLY A 123 15.57 12.58 -1.52
C GLY A 123 15.74 13.97 -0.94
N GLY A 124 14.67 14.51 -0.43
CA GLY A 124 14.65 15.84 0.19
C GLY A 124 13.89 16.85 -0.64
N SER A 125 14.58 17.84 -1.15
CA SER A 125 13.96 18.83 -2.04
C SER A 125 14.75 18.89 -3.35
N GLY A 126 14.10 18.69 -4.45
CA GLY A 126 14.78 18.67 -5.74
C GLY A 126 14.07 17.73 -6.69
N ALA A 127 14.67 17.41 -7.79
CA ALA A 127 14.19 16.33 -8.65
C ALA A 127 15.21 15.19 -8.54
N ASP A 128 14.95 14.30 -7.61
CA ASP A 128 15.91 13.32 -7.13
C ASP A 128 15.83 12.00 -7.89
N GLU A 129 16.95 11.30 -7.99
CA GLU A 129 17.03 9.96 -8.57
C GLU A 129 17.44 8.97 -7.48
N ILE A 130 16.50 8.07 -7.09
CA ILE A 130 16.64 7.18 -5.95
C ILE A 130 16.54 5.73 -6.41
N PHE A 131 17.49 4.90 -5.99
CA PHE A 131 17.54 3.47 -6.22
C PHE A 131 17.65 2.74 -4.87
N GLY A 132 16.70 1.85 -4.54
CA GLY A 132 16.79 0.96 -3.38
C GLY A 132 17.82 -0.13 -3.61
N ASP A 133 17.86 -0.68 -4.82
CA ASP A 133 18.69 -1.77 -5.30
C ASP A 133 18.23 -3.15 -4.77
N ALA A 134 18.62 -3.60 -3.60
CA ALA A 134 18.34 -4.98 -3.16
C ALA A 134 17.91 -5.07 -1.68
N ASP A 135 17.02 -6.02 -1.39
CA ASP A 135 16.32 -6.24 -0.13
C ASP A 135 15.14 -5.27 0.04
N ASP A 136 14.42 -5.32 1.17
CA ASP A 136 13.16 -4.61 1.39
C ASP A 136 13.43 -3.14 1.81
N ASP A 137 13.19 -2.17 0.93
CA ASP A 137 13.53 -0.75 1.09
C ASP A 137 12.35 0.16 1.41
N LEU A 138 12.63 1.31 2.03
CA LEU A 138 11.70 2.38 2.31
C LEU A 138 12.21 3.69 1.70
N LEU A 139 11.57 4.13 0.60
CA LEU A 139 12.07 5.19 -0.27
C LEU A 139 11.09 6.36 -0.33
N PHE A 140 11.60 7.57 -0.07
CA PHE A 140 10.85 8.82 -0.11
C PHE A 140 11.52 9.81 -1.07
N GLY A 141 10.76 10.34 -2.05
CA GLY A 141 11.19 11.46 -2.89
C GLY A 141 11.14 12.78 -2.13
N ASP A 142 10.13 12.94 -1.28
CA ASP A 142 9.83 14.11 -0.47
C ASP A 142 9.28 15.27 -1.33
N ILE A 143 10.05 16.26 -1.75
CA ILE A 143 9.57 17.42 -2.51
C ILE A 143 10.32 17.52 -3.85
N GLY A 144 9.62 17.37 -4.97
CA GLY A 144 10.17 17.51 -6.30
C GLY A 144 9.54 16.57 -7.29
N ASP A 145 9.96 16.64 -8.54
CA ASP A 145 9.54 15.66 -9.54
C ASP A 145 10.59 14.53 -9.56
N ASP A 146 10.37 13.48 -8.76
CA ASP A 146 11.36 12.49 -8.40
C ASP A 146 11.29 11.22 -9.27
N ALA A 147 12.41 10.52 -9.39
CA ALA A 147 12.51 9.23 -10.05
C ALA A 147 12.98 8.17 -9.04
N ILE A 148 12.09 7.25 -8.65
CA ILE A 148 12.37 6.25 -7.62
C ILE A 148 12.20 4.85 -8.18
N ALA A 149 13.21 4.01 -7.97
CA ALA A 149 13.16 2.59 -8.28
C ALA A 149 13.46 1.77 -7.02
N GLY A 150 12.52 0.91 -6.60
CA GLY A 150 12.69 0.00 -5.47
C GLY A 150 13.81 -1.00 -5.76
N GLY A 151 13.64 -1.81 -6.79
CA GLY A 151 14.64 -2.79 -7.21
C GLY A 151 14.21 -4.22 -6.98
N SER A 152 14.94 -4.95 -6.17
CA SER A 152 14.59 -6.32 -5.81
C SER A 152 14.36 -6.46 -4.30
N GLY A 153 13.19 -6.85 -3.91
CA GLY A 153 12.74 -6.93 -2.53
C GLY A 153 11.26 -6.64 -2.45
N ARG A 154 10.77 -6.32 -1.29
CA ARG A 154 9.43 -5.74 -1.09
C ARG A 154 9.60 -4.31 -0.64
N ASP A 155 9.51 -3.43 -1.59
CA ASP A 155 9.82 -2.04 -1.38
C ASP A 155 8.57 -1.22 -1.06
N THR A 156 8.76 -0.15 -0.31
CA THR A 156 7.72 0.86 -0.08
C THR A 156 8.21 2.19 -0.62
N LEU A 157 7.48 2.72 -1.62
CA LEU A 157 7.82 3.97 -2.28
C LEU A 157 6.75 5.04 -2.02
N GLU A 158 7.18 6.21 -1.62
CA GLU A 158 6.36 7.42 -1.51
C GLU A 158 7.06 8.55 -2.31
N GLY A 159 6.45 9.01 -3.40
CA GLY A 159 6.99 10.10 -4.21
C GLY A 159 7.02 11.40 -3.42
N GLY A 160 5.91 11.74 -2.80
CA GLY A 160 5.74 12.97 -2.06
C GLY A 160 5.08 14.04 -2.91
N ALA A 161 5.57 15.26 -2.81
CA ALA A 161 4.98 16.41 -3.51
C ALA A 161 5.67 16.65 -4.85
N GLY A 162 5.00 16.36 -5.95
CA GLY A 162 5.54 16.56 -7.29
C GLY A 162 4.81 15.74 -8.34
N ALA A 163 5.48 15.52 -9.46
CA ALA A 163 5.01 14.58 -10.48
C ALA A 163 6.09 13.49 -10.66
N ASP A 164 5.95 12.44 -9.89
CA ASP A 164 6.99 11.48 -9.65
C ASP A 164 6.95 10.30 -10.64
N THR A 165 8.08 9.65 -10.82
CA THR A 165 8.17 8.39 -11.57
C THR A 165 8.59 7.28 -10.62
N LEU A 166 7.65 6.41 -10.30
CA LEU A 166 7.79 5.38 -9.27
C LEU A 166 7.75 3.98 -9.90
N ASN A 167 8.79 3.22 -9.68
CA ASN A 167 8.90 1.84 -10.17
C ASN A 167 9.21 0.91 -8.99
N GLY A 168 8.25 0.08 -8.58
CA GLY A 168 8.45 -0.89 -7.50
C GLY A 168 9.56 -1.89 -7.82
N GLY A 169 9.59 -2.40 -9.05
CA GLY A 169 10.62 -3.37 -9.45
C GLY A 169 10.03 -4.60 -10.13
N GLY A 170 10.77 -5.69 -10.07
CA GLY A 170 10.40 -6.94 -10.76
C GLY A 170 9.82 -8.03 -9.86
N THR A 171 9.69 -7.80 -8.57
CA THR A 171 9.17 -8.74 -7.57
C THR A 171 7.74 -8.40 -7.18
N LEU A 172 6.96 -9.38 -6.71
CA LEU A 172 5.62 -9.13 -6.17
C LEU A 172 5.74 -8.67 -4.72
N GLY A 173 4.95 -7.68 -4.35
CA GLY A 173 4.83 -7.23 -2.95
C GLY A 173 5.23 -5.78 -2.71
N ASP A 174 5.61 -5.05 -3.76
CA ASP A 174 5.95 -3.64 -3.64
C ASP A 174 4.72 -2.80 -3.34
N MET A 175 4.91 -1.82 -2.45
CA MET A 175 3.88 -0.93 -1.95
C MET A 175 4.10 0.50 -2.42
N LEU A 176 3.06 1.08 -3.00
CA LEU A 176 2.97 2.50 -3.30
C LEU A 176 2.27 3.20 -2.14
N SER A 177 2.93 4.18 -1.51
CA SER A 177 2.39 4.92 -0.38
C SER A 177 2.01 6.35 -0.77
N TYR A 178 0.82 6.76 -0.34
CA TYR A 178 0.35 8.13 -0.32
C TYR A 178 -0.15 8.51 1.09
N ALA A 179 0.34 7.81 2.10
CA ALA A 179 -0.11 8.02 3.49
C ALA A 179 0.15 9.45 3.99
N GLY A 180 1.19 10.10 3.46
CA GLY A 180 1.55 11.49 3.75
C GLY A 180 0.68 12.54 3.05
N SER A 181 -0.11 12.16 2.04
CA SER A 181 -0.83 13.11 1.22
C SER A 181 -1.89 13.92 1.99
N ALA A 182 -1.85 15.24 1.83
CA ALA A 182 -2.78 16.16 2.48
C ALA A 182 -4.18 16.16 1.83
N ALA A 183 -4.32 15.59 0.64
CA ALA A 183 -5.56 15.51 -0.13
C ALA A 183 -5.79 14.09 -0.64
N GLY A 184 -7.03 13.77 -0.98
CA GLY A 184 -7.40 12.47 -1.52
C GLY A 184 -6.77 12.21 -2.89
N ILE A 185 -6.38 10.97 -3.11
CA ILE A 185 -5.71 10.51 -4.32
C ILE A 185 -6.64 9.69 -5.21
N ARG A 186 -6.24 9.55 -6.47
CA ARG A 186 -6.82 8.57 -7.39
C ARG A 186 -5.71 7.85 -8.12
N ILE A 187 -5.66 6.53 -7.98
CA ILE A 187 -4.72 5.67 -8.68
C ILE A 187 -5.44 4.44 -9.26
N THR A 188 -5.01 4.02 -10.43
CA THR A 188 -5.47 2.77 -11.04
C THR A 188 -4.24 1.95 -11.37
N LEU A 189 -4.03 0.83 -10.68
CA LEU A 189 -2.96 -0.09 -11.03
C LEU A 189 -3.29 -0.85 -12.31
N ALA A 190 -2.27 -1.24 -13.05
CA ALA A 190 -2.40 -2.12 -14.20
C ALA A 190 -1.13 -2.96 -14.33
N SER A 191 -1.27 -4.26 -14.38
CA SER A 191 -0.15 -5.20 -14.44
C SER A 191 0.76 -4.93 -15.64
N GLY A 192 2.02 -4.60 -15.37
CA GLY A 192 3.06 -4.37 -16.38
C GLY A 192 2.86 -3.14 -17.26
N ALA A 193 1.98 -2.21 -16.87
CA ALA A 193 1.75 -0.97 -17.59
C ALA A 193 2.01 0.24 -16.70
N LEU A 194 2.59 1.28 -17.29
CA LEU A 194 2.75 2.57 -16.66
C LEU A 194 1.38 3.26 -16.54
N VAL A 195 1.04 3.69 -15.34
CA VAL A 195 -0.22 4.42 -15.08
C VAL A 195 0.07 5.79 -14.48
N THR A 196 -0.85 6.73 -14.67
CA THR A 196 -0.71 8.09 -14.15
C THR A 196 -1.71 8.31 -13.02
N GLY A 197 -1.23 8.75 -11.88
CA GLY A 197 -2.02 9.12 -10.73
C GLY A 197 -2.66 10.50 -10.86
N ALA A 198 -3.60 10.81 -9.98
CA ALA A 198 -4.28 12.10 -9.95
C ALA A 198 -4.79 12.46 -8.54
N GLY A 199 -4.79 13.74 -8.22
CA GLY A 199 -5.23 14.27 -6.93
C GLY A 199 -4.20 14.09 -5.84
N GLY A 200 -4.20 14.97 -4.84
CA GLY A 200 -3.19 14.94 -3.79
C GLY A 200 -1.77 14.86 -4.35
N ASP A 201 -0.93 14.12 -3.65
CA ASP A 201 0.46 13.91 -4.06
C ASP A 201 0.58 12.93 -5.24
N ALA A 202 -0.47 12.18 -5.58
CA ALA A 202 -0.50 11.35 -6.79
C ALA A 202 -0.69 12.15 -8.09
N ALA A 203 -0.77 13.48 -8.05
CA ALA A 203 -1.13 14.28 -9.21
C ALA A 203 0.02 14.42 -10.21
N GLY A 204 0.04 13.58 -11.21
CA GLY A 204 1.05 13.58 -12.27
C GLY A 204 2.01 12.40 -12.17
N ASP A 205 1.98 11.66 -11.07
CA ASP A 205 2.85 10.51 -10.88
C ASP A 205 2.66 9.46 -11.95
N GLN A 206 3.77 8.87 -12.32
CA GLN A 206 3.82 7.72 -13.21
C GLN A 206 4.27 6.49 -12.40
N VAL A 207 3.41 5.50 -12.26
CA VAL A 207 3.68 4.35 -11.40
C VAL A 207 3.67 3.04 -12.19
N LEU A 208 4.56 2.12 -11.81
CA LEU A 208 4.74 0.81 -12.42
C LEU A 208 5.22 -0.21 -11.38
N GLY A 209 4.72 -1.45 -11.46
CA GLY A 209 5.30 -2.58 -10.72
C GLY A 209 4.81 -2.75 -9.29
N PHE A 210 3.68 -2.14 -8.90
CA PHE A 210 3.13 -2.26 -7.56
C PHE A 210 2.00 -3.28 -7.49
N SER A 211 1.91 -3.98 -6.36
CA SER A 211 0.79 -4.86 -5.99
C SER A 211 0.07 -4.41 -4.72
N ALA A 212 0.58 -3.38 -4.03
CA ALA A 212 -0.05 -2.81 -2.87
C ALA A 212 -0.10 -1.28 -2.96
N VAL A 213 -1.17 -0.68 -2.41
CA VAL A 213 -1.33 0.78 -2.32
C VAL A 213 -1.86 1.15 -0.95
N THR A 214 -1.23 2.15 -0.34
CA THR A 214 -1.78 2.83 0.84
C THR A 214 -2.27 4.22 0.44
N GLY A 215 -3.53 4.50 0.67
CA GLY A 215 -4.15 5.81 0.47
C GLY A 215 -3.81 6.82 1.56
N SER A 216 -4.43 7.98 1.47
CA SER A 216 -4.23 9.10 2.36
C SER A 216 -5.16 9.05 3.60
N ALA A 217 -5.16 10.12 4.39
CA ALA A 217 -6.18 10.34 5.43
C ALA A 217 -7.44 11.05 4.89
N ARG A 218 -7.66 11.03 3.57
CA ARG A 218 -8.77 11.68 2.86
C ARG A 218 -9.45 10.67 1.95
N ARG A 219 -10.53 11.11 1.33
CA ARG A 219 -11.25 10.25 0.39
C ARG A 219 -10.41 9.92 -0.82
N ASP A 220 -10.15 8.63 -1.02
CA ASP A 220 -9.31 8.08 -2.07
C ASP A 220 -10.12 7.23 -3.07
N ILE A 221 -9.52 7.02 -4.24
CA ILE A 221 -10.02 6.07 -5.24
C ILE A 221 -8.84 5.22 -5.69
N ILE A 222 -8.79 3.99 -5.21
CA ILE A 222 -7.76 3.03 -5.53
C ILE A 222 -8.39 1.88 -6.29
N THR A 223 -7.90 1.61 -7.50
CA THR A 223 -8.49 0.58 -8.35
C THR A 223 -7.41 -0.26 -9.03
N ASP A 224 -7.70 -1.54 -9.28
CA ASP A 224 -6.96 -2.36 -10.24
C ASP A 224 -7.76 -2.47 -11.53
N ALA A 225 -7.09 -2.31 -12.66
CA ALA A 225 -7.66 -2.49 -13.99
C ALA A 225 -7.60 -3.95 -14.46
N ASP A 226 -6.81 -4.79 -13.81
CA ASP A 226 -6.67 -6.19 -14.21
C ASP A 226 -7.84 -7.02 -13.67
N LYS A 227 -8.55 -7.67 -14.57
CA LYS A 227 -9.69 -8.54 -14.28
C LYS A 227 -9.39 -9.99 -14.67
N SER A 228 -8.12 -10.38 -14.68
CA SER A 228 -7.70 -11.69 -15.15
C SER A 228 -8.10 -12.79 -14.16
N THR A 229 -9.00 -13.65 -14.59
CA THR A 229 -9.43 -14.87 -13.86
C THR A 229 -8.51 -16.08 -14.10
N LEU A 230 -7.33 -15.88 -14.70
CA LEU A 230 -6.43 -16.99 -15.01
C LEU A 230 -5.84 -17.56 -13.72
N ALA A 231 -6.42 -18.65 -13.26
CA ALA A 231 -5.94 -19.44 -12.13
C ALA A 231 -4.42 -19.65 -12.22
N GLY A 232 -3.67 -19.09 -11.26
CA GLY A 232 -2.22 -19.22 -11.10
C GLY A 232 -1.40 -18.00 -11.46
N ARG A 233 -2.00 -16.85 -11.82
CA ARG A 233 -1.35 -15.55 -12.00
C ARG A 233 -2.24 -14.38 -11.58
N ALA A 234 -3.11 -14.61 -10.64
CA ALA A 234 -3.80 -13.51 -9.99
C ALA A 234 -2.75 -12.72 -9.22
N ASN A 235 -2.57 -11.47 -9.58
CA ASN A 235 -1.82 -10.53 -8.74
C ASN A 235 -2.65 -10.35 -7.48
N ALA A 236 -2.23 -10.94 -6.37
CA ALA A 236 -2.86 -10.65 -5.10
C ALA A 236 -2.51 -9.22 -4.73
N ASN A 237 -3.52 -8.36 -4.72
CA ASN A 237 -3.36 -6.95 -4.39
C ASN A 237 -3.67 -6.69 -2.91
N ALA A 238 -3.05 -5.66 -2.34
CA ALA A 238 -3.37 -5.19 -1.00
C ALA A 238 -3.63 -3.69 -1.02
N PHE A 239 -4.89 -3.27 -0.87
CA PHE A 239 -5.27 -1.86 -0.87
C PHE A 239 -5.73 -1.42 0.51
N LEU A 240 -5.12 -0.35 1.00
CA LEU A 240 -5.44 0.30 2.26
C LEU A 240 -5.97 1.70 1.96
N GLY A 241 -7.25 1.97 2.24
CA GLY A 241 -7.86 3.29 2.04
C GLY A 241 -7.26 4.34 2.96
N GLY A 242 -7.12 4.00 4.23
CA GLY A 242 -6.56 4.90 5.24
C GLY A 242 -7.62 5.66 6.00
N GLY A 243 -7.92 6.88 5.63
CA GLY A 243 -8.99 7.65 6.24
C GLY A 243 -9.78 8.43 5.21
N GLY A 244 -11.05 8.64 5.48
CA GLY A 244 -11.92 9.29 4.50
C GLY A 244 -13.11 8.39 4.16
N GLY A 245 -13.74 8.58 3.05
CA GLY A 245 -14.75 7.66 2.53
C GLY A 245 -14.28 7.14 1.18
N ASP A 246 -13.58 6.03 1.18
CA ASP A 246 -12.74 5.57 0.08
C ASP A 246 -13.50 4.66 -0.89
N LEU A 247 -12.99 4.54 -2.09
CA LEU A 247 -13.44 3.58 -3.08
C LEU A 247 -12.27 2.67 -3.46
N LEU A 248 -12.35 1.41 -3.03
CA LEU A 248 -11.38 0.37 -3.37
C LEU A 248 -12.02 -0.62 -4.33
N LYS A 249 -11.35 -0.89 -5.46
CA LYS A 249 -11.72 -1.95 -6.41
C LYS A 249 -10.49 -2.82 -6.68
N LEU A 250 -10.52 -4.05 -6.20
CA LEU A 250 -9.35 -4.90 -6.12
C LEU A 250 -9.04 -5.65 -7.42
N GLY A 251 -10.08 -5.88 -8.24
CA GLY A 251 -9.89 -6.41 -9.60
C GLY A 251 -9.99 -7.90 -9.70
N GLY A 252 -8.92 -8.56 -10.08
CA GLY A 252 -8.88 -10.01 -10.17
C GLY A 252 -7.66 -10.58 -9.49
N GLY A 253 -7.88 -11.56 -8.66
CA GLY A 253 -6.86 -12.12 -7.77
C GLY A 253 -7.48 -12.56 -6.47
N ASN A 254 -6.66 -13.01 -5.55
CA ASN A 254 -7.09 -13.21 -4.16
C ASN A 254 -6.54 -12.04 -3.36
N ASP A 255 -7.36 -11.05 -3.19
CA ASP A 255 -6.94 -9.70 -2.79
C ASP A 255 -7.28 -9.40 -1.33
N THR A 256 -6.67 -8.34 -0.80
CA THR A 256 -6.99 -7.81 0.53
C THR A 256 -7.32 -6.33 0.43
N GLY A 257 -8.53 -5.96 0.87
CA GLY A 257 -8.98 -4.57 0.93
C GLY A 257 -9.29 -4.14 2.36
N LEU A 258 -8.65 -3.08 2.83
CA LEU A 258 -8.93 -2.44 4.11
C LEU A 258 -9.43 -1.01 3.86
N GLY A 259 -10.66 -0.70 4.26
CA GLY A 259 -11.22 0.66 4.16
C GLY A 259 -10.49 1.63 5.09
N GLY A 260 -10.51 1.35 6.35
CA GLY A 260 -9.86 2.16 7.37
C GLY A 260 -10.83 3.01 8.19
N ASN A 261 -10.61 4.32 8.26
CA ASN A 261 -11.53 5.20 8.95
C ASN A 261 -12.43 5.91 7.93
N GLY A 262 -13.71 5.75 8.03
CA GLY A 262 -14.63 6.48 7.15
C GLY A 262 -15.77 5.60 6.67
N ASN A 263 -16.51 6.06 5.68
CA ASN A 263 -17.57 5.24 5.09
C ASN A 263 -17.10 4.79 3.72
N ASP A 264 -16.60 3.57 3.66
CA ASP A 264 -15.85 3.06 2.53
C ASP A 264 -16.70 2.18 1.61
N LEU A 265 -16.30 2.08 0.36
CA LEU A 265 -16.87 1.14 -0.61
C LEU A 265 -15.76 0.24 -1.13
N ILE A 266 -15.87 -1.05 -0.82
CA ILE A 266 -14.84 -2.04 -1.14
C ILE A 266 -15.44 -3.12 -2.04
N PHE A 267 -14.82 -3.35 -3.19
CA PHE A 267 -15.21 -4.36 -4.17
C PHE A 267 -14.03 -5.30 -4.43
N GLY A 268 -14.18 -6.60 -4.10
CA GLY A 268 -13.21 -7.63 -4.41
C GLY A 268 -13.16 -7.92 -5.92
N GLU A 269 -14.32 -8.00 -6.53
CA GLU A 269 -14.61 -8.30 -7.93
C GLU A 269 -14.44 -9.80 -8.24
N VAL A 270 -13.27 -10.32 -8.54
CA VAL A 270 -13.09 -11.73 -8.95
C VAL A 270 -11.91 -12.36 -8.22
N GLY A 271 -12.16 -13.37 -7.42
CA GLY A 271 -11.15 -14.08 -6.63
C GLY A 271 -11.66 -14.41 -5.24
N ASP A 272 -10.85 -15.10 -4.45
CA ASP A 272 -11.18 -15.36 -3.05
C ASP A 272 -10.59 -14.24 -2.20
N ASP A 273 -11.41 -13.23 -1.89
CA ASP A 273 -10.96 -11.95 -1.35
C ASP A 273 -11.18 -11.82 0.17
N VAL A 274 -10.39 -10.94 0.79
CA VAL A 274 -10.55 -10.53 2.19
C VAL A 274 -10.84 -9.03 2.25
N LEU A 275 -12.07 -8.67 2.63
CA LEU A 275 -12.51 -7.27 2.71
C LEU A 275 -12.81 -6.89 4.15
N ILE A 276 -12.23 -5.77 4.61
CA ILE A 276 -12.39 -5.26 5.97
C ILE A 276 -12.73 -3.77 5.91
N GLY A 277 -13.95 -3.38 6.37
CA GLY A 277 -14.41 -1.99 6.42
C GLY A 277 -13.65 -1.18 7.47
N CYS A 278 -13.52 -1.70 8.67
CA CYS A 278 -12.89 -1.14 9.88
C CYS A 278 -13.81 -0.17 10.65
N LEU A 279 -13.65 1.15 10.55
CA LEU A 279 -14.45 2.15 11.27
C LEU A 279 -15.31 2.96 10.31
N GLY A 280 -16.61 2.88 10.43
CA GLY A 280 -17.52 3.64 9.58
C GLY A 280 -18.75 2.85 9.18
N ASN A 281 -19.55 3.38 8.28
CA ASN A 281 -20.67 2.65 7.70
C ASN A 281 -20.25 2.23 6.28
N ASP A 282 -19.77 1.01 6.16
CA ASP A 282 -19.06 0.54 4.99
C ASP A 282 -19.95 -0.29 4.06
N GLY A 283 -19.60 -0.29 2.78
CA GLY A 283 -20.23 -1.13 1.77
C GLY A 283 -19.22 -2.14 1.23
N LEU A 284 -19.41 -3.42 1.48
CA LEU A 284 -18.53 -4.50 1.07
C LEU A 284 -19.22 -5.40 0.05
N SER A 285 -18.57 -5.64 -1.07
CA SER A 285 -19.00 -6.61 -2.08
C SER A 285 -17.81 -7.50 -2.45
N GLY A 286 -17.84 -8.78 -2.07
CA GLY A 286 -16.80 -9.72 -2.42
C GLY A 286 -16.70 -9.92 -3.93
N GLY A 287 -17.82 -10.25 -4.55
CA GLY A 287 -17.90 -10.52 -5.98
C GLY A 287 -17.88 -12.02 -6.25
N GLN A 288 -17.20 -12.44 -7.33
CA GLN A 288 -17.12 -13.86 -7.66
C GLN A 288 -15.98 -14.52 -6.92
N GLY A 289 -16.27 -15.52 -6.11
CA GLY A 289 -15.25 -16.28 -5.39
C GLY A 289 -15.76 -16.81 -4.08
N MET A 290 -14.85 -16.99 -3.17
CA MET A 290 -15.13 -17.36 -1.78
C MET A 290 -14.54 -16.26 -0.89
N ASP A 291 -15.37 -15.30 -0.55
CA ASP A 291 -14.92 -14.07 0.09
C ASP A 291 -15.10 -14.07 1.60
N ALA A 292 -14.21 -13.41 2.30
CA ALA A 292 -14.30 -13.13 3.73
C ALA A 292 -14.58 -11.65 3.94
N LEU A 293 -15.76 -11.33 4.47
CA LEU A 293 -16.24 -9.97 4.64
C LEU A 293 -16.35 -9.63 6.12
N THR A 294 -15.67 -8.57 6.54
CA THR A 294 -15.67 -8.04 7.91
C THR A 294 -16.10 -6.57 7.85
N GLY A 295 -17.25 -6.22 8.41
CA GLY A 295 -17.73 -4.83 8.43
C GLY A 295 -16.91 -3.96 9.36
N GLY A 296 -16.73 -4.40 10.58
CA GLY A 296 -16.06 -3.64 11.63
C GLY A 296 -17.03 -2.89 12.52
N ALA A 297 -16.73 -1.64 12.81
CA ALA A 297 -17.56 -0.81 13.67
C ALA A 297 -18.39 0.17 12.87
N GLY A 298 -19.71 0.03 12.92
CA GLY A 298 -20.63 0.90 12.22
C GLY A 298 -21.88 0.16 11.75
N ALA A 299 -22.61 0.78 10.84
CA ALA A 299 -23.78 0.15 10.21
C ALA A 299 -23.39 -0.26 8.77
N ASP A 300 -22.92 -1.49 8.63
CA ASP A 300 -22.29 -1.95 7.42
C ASP A 300 -23.27 -2.63 6.46
N ARG A 301 -22.90 -2.64 5.21
CA ARG A 301 -23.72 -3.18 4.14
C ARG A 301 -22.92 -4.22 3.34
N PHE A 302 -23.30 -5.47 3.47
CA PHE A 302 -22.76 -6.60 2.73
C PHE A 302 -23.57 -6.80 1.45
N VAL A 303 -22.98 -6.48 0.30
CA VAL A 303 -23.67 -6.36 -0.99
C VAL A 303 -23.41 -7.56 -1.87
N PHE A 304 -24.46 -8.23 -2.31
CA PHE A 304 -24.43 -9.32 -3.28
C PHE A 304 -25.20 -8.88 -4.53
N GLY A 305 -24.47 -8.66 -5.61
CA GLY A 305 -25.03 -8.15 -6.87
C GLY A 305 -25.62 -9.23 -7.78
N SER A 306 -25.26 -10.48 -7.53
CA SER A 306 -25.62 -11.64 -8.32
C SER A 306 -25.65 -12.91 -7.47
N ALA A 307 -26.46 -13.88 -7.84
CA ALA A 307 -26.41 -15.22 -7.24
C ALA A 307 -25.07 -15.95 -7.48
N ALA A 308 -24.30 -15.51 -8.45
CA ALA A 308 -22.98 -16.07 -8.74
C ALA A 308 -21.90 -15.54 -7.80
N ASP A 309 -22.19 -14.48 -7.02
CA ASP A 309 -21.22 -13.88 -6.10
C ASP A 309 -20.93 -14.81 -4.92
N SER A 310 -21.91 -15.65 -4.49
CA SER A 310 -21.68 -16.57 -3.39
C SER A 310 -22.31 -17.94 -3.69
N SER A 311 -21.48 -18.95 -3.84
CA SER A 311 -21.94 -20.29 -4.27
C SER A 311 -22.79 -20.99 -3.21
N ALA A 312 -23.83 -21.69 -3.66
CA ALA A 312 -24.60 -22.60 -2.79
C ALA A 312 -23.82 -23.87 -2.37
N ALA A 313 -22.71 -24.17 -3.06
CA ALA A 313 -21.89 -25.35 -2.76
C ALA A 313 -21.18 -25.21 -1.41
N PHE A 314 -21.14 -26.30 -0.64
CA PHE A 314 -20.45 -26.31 0.65
C PHE A 314 -18.96 -25.95 0.47
N ALA A 315 -18.45 -25.06 1.33
CA ALA A 315 -17.09 -24.56 1.32
C ALA A 315 -16.70 -23.70 0.09
N LEU A 316 -17.65 -23.17 -0.68
CA LEU A 316 -17.43 -22.20 -1.75
C LEU A 316 -18.36 -20.98 -1.59
N GLN A 317 -18.89 -20.77 -0.42
CA GLN A 317 -19.77 -19.66 -0.07
C GLN A 317 -18.98 -18.56 0.62
N ASP A 318 -19.44 -17.34 0.46
CA ASP A 318 -18.89 -16.20 1.20
C ASP A 318 -19.20 -16.27 2.68
N VAL A 319 -18.33 -15.63 3.44
CA VAL A 319 -18.40 -15.60 4.90
C VAL A 319 -18.45 -14.16 5.38
N ILE A 320 -19.52 -13.80 6.08
CA ILE A 320 -19.57 -12.58 6.87
C ILE A 320 -19.10 -12.93 8.28
N THR A 321 -18.05 -12.27 8.74
CA THR A 321 -17.31 -12.71 9.94
C THR A 321 -17.78 -12.06 11.23
N ASP A 322 -18.42 -10.86 11.17
CA ASP A 322 -18.70 -10.03 12.33
C ASP A 322 -20.07 -9.31 12.30
N PHE A 323 -21.04 -9.81 11.57
CA PHE A 323 -22.35 -9.17 11.39
C PHE A 323 -23.01 -8.72 12.70
N ASP A 324 -23.16 -7.42 12.91
CA ASP A 324 -23.75 -6.84 14.13
C ASP A 324 -25.10 -6.15 13.86
N ARG A 325 -26.18 -6.84 14.14
CA ARG A 325 -27.54 -6.33 14.05
C ARG A 325 -27.78 -5.10 14.94
N ALA A 326 -27.10 -5.00 16.07
CA ALA A 326 -27.30 -3.91 17.02
C ALA A 326 -26.70 -2.59 16.49
N ASN A 327 -25.62 -2.67 15.74
CA ASN A 327 -25.02 -1.54 15.04
C ASN A 327 -25.72 -1.18 13.74
N GLY A 328 -26.56 -2.07 13.21
CA GLY A 328 -27.43 -1.78 12.06
C GLY A 328 -26.95 -2.38 10.75
N ASP A 329 -26.13 -3.40 10.81
CA ASP A 329 -25.65 -4.12 9.63
C ASP A 329 -26.78 -4.71 8.77
N ARG A 330 -26.57 -4.75 7.48
CA ARG A 330 -27.52 -5.24 6.49
C ARG A 330 -26.88 -6.12 5.44
N ILE A 331 -27.59 -7.17 5.06
CA ILE A 331 -27.30 -7.95 3.86
C ILE A 331 -28.14 -7.40 2.73
N ASP A 332 -27.51 -6.96 1.68
CA ASP A 332 -28.17 -6.37 0.53
C ASP A 332 -28.22 -7.36 -0.64
N LEU A 333 -29.40 -7.82 -0.94
CA LEU A 333 -29.73 -8.72 -2.05
C LEU A 333 -30.57 -8.02 -3.13
N SER A 334 -30.80 -6.70 -3.01
CA SER A 334 -31.75 -5.96 -3.86
C SER A 334 -31.36 -5.94 -5.34
N ALA A 335 -30.11 -6.23 -5.67
CA ALA A 335 -29.66 -6.34 -7.07
C ALA A 335 -29.91 -7.72 -7.69
N ILE A 336 -30.20 -8.74 -6.87
CA ILE A 336 -30.49 -10.09 -7.35
C ILE A 336 -31.98 -10.18 -7.68
N ASP A 337 -32.30 -10.54 -8.92
CA ASP A 337 -33.67 -10.90 -9.30
C ASP A 337 -34.07 -12.20 -8.63
N ALA A 338 -35.00 -12.11 -7.67
CA ALA A 338 -35.38 -13.25 -6.85
C ALA A 338 -36.25 -14.29 -7.60
N ASP A 339 -36.84 -13.96 -8.75
CA ASP A 339 -37.58 -14.91 -9.58
C ASP A 339 -37.31 -14.67 -11.07
N ALA A 340 -36.31 -15.34 -11.60
CA ALA A 340 -35.90 -15.24 -12.99
C ALA A 340 -36.95 -15.66 -14.02
N ALA A 341 -38.05 -16.32 -13.59
CA ALA A 341 -39.15 -16.69 -14.47
C ALA A 341 -40.14 -15.52 -14.70
N LEU A 342 -40.12 -14.52 -13.86
CA LEU A 342 -40.94 -13.31 -13.97
C LEU A 342 -40.17 -12.17 -14.60
N GLY A 343 -40.83 -11.27 -15.29
CA GLY A 343 -40.14 -10.09 -15.87
C GLY A 343 -40.01 -8.97 -14.84
N GLY A 344 -38.83 -8.36 -14.77
CA GLY A 344 -38.49 -7.32 -13.81
C GLY A 344 -37.59 -7.84 -12.68
N ASN A 345 -37.28 -7.05 -11.68
CA ASN A 345 -36.53 -7.47 -10.50
C ASN A 345 -37.50 -7.71 -9.36
N GLN A 346 -37.61 -8.94 -8.87
CA GLN A 346 -38.45 -9.31 -7.74
C GLN A 346 -37.64 -9.35 -6.45
N ALA A 347 -38.31 -9.04 -5.32
CA ALA A 347 -37.72 -9.13 -4.00
C ALA A 347 -37.83 -10.55 -3.44
N PHE A 348 -36.82 -11.00 -2.69
CA PHE A 348 -36.89 -12.25 -1.94
C PHE A 348 -37.95 -12.20 -0.83
N HIS A 349 -38.54 -13.33 -0.52
CA HIS A 349 -39.42 -13.50 0.63
C HIS A 349 -38.84 -14.53 1.62
N LEU A 350 -38.71 -14.11 2.88
CA LEU A 350 -38.14 -14.94 3.93
C LEU A 350 -39.11 -16.02 4.34
N ILE A 351 -38.66 -17.29 4.30
CA ILE A 351 -39.44 -18.46 4.69
C ILE A 351 -38.82 -19.15 5.92
N THR A 352 -39.65 -19.82 6.71
CA THR A 352 -39.25 -20.56 7.92
C THR A 352 -39.24 -22.09 7.72
N THR A 353 -39.65 -22.56 6.56
CA THR A 353 -39.74 -23.98 6.20
C THR A 353 -38.67 -24.35 5.18
N ALA A 354 -38.67 -25.59 4.68
CA ALA A 354 -37.91 -25.94 3.49
C ALA A 354 -38.46 -25.21 2.26
N PHE A 355 -37.64 -25.04 1.24
CA PHE A 355 -38.07 -24.52 -0.05
C PHE A 355 -39.32 -25.22 -0.57
N GLN A 356 -40.25 -24.48 -1.14
CA GLN A 356 -41.56 -24.93 -1.55
C GLN A 356 -41.70 -25.06 -3.07
N GLY A 357 -40.65 -24.70 -3.79
CA GLY A 357 -40.63 -24.71 -5.27
C GLY A 357 -41.26 -23.46 -5.87
N ILE A 358 -41.10 -22.34 -5.20
CA ILE A 358 -41.49 -21.02 -5.67
C ILE A 358 -40.20 -20.18 -5.78
N GLY A 359 -39.97 -19.57 -6.92
CA GLY A 359 -38.83 -18.66 -7.08
C GLY A 359 -38.87 -17.51 -6.05
N GLY A 360 -37.70 -17.03 -5.62
CA GLY A 360 -37.56 -15.92 -4.67
C GLY A 360 -37.68 -16.34 -3.19
N GLU A 361 -37.54 -17.57 -2.85
CA GLU A 361 -37.53 -18.02 -1.46
C GLU A 361 -36.16 -17.82 -0.80
N LEU A 362 -36.14 -17.10 0.35
CA LEU A 362 -34.97 -16.92 1.19
C LEU A 362 -35.12 -17.71 2.49
N ARG A 363 -34.18 -18.59 2.78
CA ARG A 363 -34.22 -19.47 3.94
C ARG A 363 -33.05 -19.31 4.85
N LEU A 364 -33.28 -19.32 6.17
CA LEU A 364 -32.26 -19.30 7.20
C LEU A 364 -32.04 -20.69 7.80
N VAL A 365 -30.80 -21.15 7.85
CA VAL A 365 -30.44 -22.48 8.35
C VAL A 365 -29.32 -22.36 9.40
N ALA A 366 -29.62 -22.78 10.63
CA ALA A 366 -28.63 -22.83 11.69
C ALA A 366 -27.58 -23.93 11.41
N GLN A 367 -26.31 -23.59 11.59
CA GLN A 367 -25.18 -24.47 11.32
C GLN A 367 -24.07 -24.29 12.38
N GLY A 368 -24.10 -25.09 13.44
CA GLY A 368 -23.00 -25.18 14.40
C GLY A 368 -22.66 -23.88 15.14
N GLY A 369 -23.66 -23.07 15.47
CA GLY A 369 -23.47 -21.75 16.10
C GLY A 369 -23.47 -20.60 15.09
N ASN A 370 -23.44 -20.89 13.82
CA ASN A 370 -23.49 -19.94 12.70
C ASN A 370 -24.86 -19.98 12.03
N LEU A 371 -25.12 -19.03 11.15
CA LEU A 371 -26.34 -18.97 10.35
C LEU A 371 -26.00 -18.95 8.87
N LYS A 372 -26.65 -19.80 8.10
CA LYS A 372 -26.57 -19.84 6.65
C LYS A 372 -27.82 -19.21 6.04
N VAL A 373 -27.64 -18.20 5.22
CA VAL A 373 -28.67 -17.61 4.36
C VAL A 373 -28.64 -18.37 3.03
N MET A 374 -29.76 -18.82 2.52
CA MET A 374 -29.87 -19.59 1.28
C MET A 374 -31.02 -19.05 0.44
N GLY A 375 -30.80 -18.80 -0.84
CA GLY A 375 -31.81 -18.35 -1.80
C GLY A 375 -32.09 -19.37 -2.90
N ASP A 376 -33.37 -19.59 -3.21
CA ASP A 376 -33.87 -20.37 -4.35
C ASP A 376 -34.54 -19.39 -5.32
N ILE A 377 -33.95 -19.18 -6.48
CA ILE A 377 -34.36 -18.18 -7.48
C ILE A 377 -35.25 -18.83 -8.54
N ASP A 378 -35.00 -20.06 -8.90
CA ASP A 378 -35.71 -20.75 -10.01
C ASP A 378 -36.82 -21.70 -9.54
N GLY A 379 -36.97 -21.89 -8.22
CA GLY A 379 -38.00 -22.75 -7.64
C GLY A 379 -37.75 -24.22 -7.79
N ASP A 380 -36.52 -24.66 -7.96
CA ASP A 380 -36.16 -26.09 -8.15
C ASP A 380 -35.99 -26.83 -6.81
N LEU A 381 -36.24 -26.18 -5.68
CA LEU A 381 -36.10 -26.68 -4.30
C LEU A 381 -34.64 -26.78 -3.83
N ARG A 382 -33.71 -26.18 -4.54
CA ARG A 382 -32.31 -26.08 -4.17
C ARG A 382 -31.91 -24.62 -4.01
N ALA A 383 -30.83 -24.39 -3.28
CA ALA A 383 -30.29 -23.07 -3.20
C ALA A 383 -29.41 -22.77 -4.42
N ASP A 384 -29.61 -21.62 -5.03
CA ASP A 384 -28.77 -21.07 -6.08
C ASP A 384 -27.56 -20.32 -5.52
N PHE A 385 -27.74 -19.73 -4.35
CA PHE A 385 -26.64 -19.09 -3.61
C PHE A 385 -26.75 -19.34 -2.10
N ALA A 386 -25.65 -19.11 -1.39
CA ALA A 386 -25.64 -19.19 0.07
C ALA A 386 -24.55 -18.32 0.69
N ILE A 387 -24.87 -17.68 1.80
CA ILE A 387 -23.97 -16.83 2.59
C ILE A 387 -23.87 -17.40 4.00
N LEU A 388 -22.67 -17.51 4.55
CA LEU A 388 -22.44 -17.96 5.91
C LEU A 388 -22.16 -16.77 6.83
N LEU A 389 -22.90 -16.63 7.91
CA LEU A 389 -22.62 -15.65 8.98
C LEU A 389 -22.06 -16.39 10.18
N LEU A 390 -20.89 -15.97 10.64
CA LEU A 390 -20.26 -16.54 11.83
C LEU A 390 -20.90 -15.95 13.10
N GLU A 391 -21.02 -16.78 14.12
CA GLU A 391 -21.50 -16.43 15.46
C GLU A 391 -22.92 -15.79 15.51
N ILE A 392 -23.64 -15.82 14.40
CA ILE A 392 -25.02 -15.37 14.29
C ILE A 392 -25.95 -16.58 14.29
N THR A 393 -27.04 -16.47 15.03
CA THR A 393 -28.05 -17.56 15.12
C THR A 393 -29.44 -17.13 14.68
N VAL A 394 -29.70 -15.83 14.56
CA VAL A 394 -31.02 -15.28 14.21
C VAL A 394 -30.88 -14.03 13.37
N LEU A 395 -31.58 -13.97 12.25
CA LEU A 395 -31.84 -12.78 11.45
C LEU A 395 -33.35 -12.53 11.30
N ALA A 396 -33.75 -11.31 11.03
CA ALA A 396 -35.10 -10.87 10.71
C ALA A 396 -35.12 -10.24 9.31
N ALA A 397 -36.30 -10.07 8.73
CA ALA A 397 -36.44 -9.40 7.43
C ALA A 397 -35.86 -7.98 7.42
N SER A 398 -35.82 -7.31 8.58
CA SER A 398 -35.19 -5.99 8.72
C SER A 398 -33.68 -5.99 8.56
N ASP A 399 -33.03 -7.13 8.64
CA ASP A 399 -31.57 -7.26 8.49
C ASP A 399 -31.16 -7.38 7.01
N PHE A 400 -32.16 -7.42 6.13
CA PHE A 400 -31.98 -7.52 4.68
C PHE A 400 -32.44 -6.25 3.98
N ILE A 401 -31.86 -5.97 2.83
CA ILE A 401 -32.36 -5.11 1.76
C ILE A 401 -32.71 -6.04 0.60
N LEU A 402 -34.00 -6.16 0.32
CA LEU A 402 -34.54 -7.14 -0.63
C LEU A 402 -35.13 -6.44 -1.85
#